data_e5e75199e453a3d75de2b1bb93cc0b88
#
_entry.id   e5e75199e453a3d75de2b1bb93cc0b88
#
_cell.length_a   1.000
_cell.length_b   1.000
_cell.length_c   1.000
_cell.angle_alpha   90.00
_cell.angle_beta   90.00
_cell.angle_gamma   90.00
#
_symmetry.space_group_name_H-M   'P 1'
#
loop_
_entity.id
_entity.type
_entity.pdbx_description
1 polymer ?
#
loop_
_entity_poly.entity_id
_entity_poly.type
_entity_poly.pdbx_seq_one_letter_code
_entity_poly.pdbx_strand_id
1 'polypeptide(L)'
;MSGENRNTTQRIQKILNSEMLKLNILASVTGLFVAILTWIFLELIDLIINVLYLGGDYLDNDLGYWAILIPGIGGLIAGIIIKYGSKGARGHGVPVVMEAVAINQSKLGTRLALTKIVAAATSIGSGFSLGRVGPVVLMAATFGSDLGQRAKLSVEETRILIGAGTAAAITTAFNAPLGGVIFAMELILSEMRTRSFIPLVVSTVMATAVARSMAGDLAAFSDLPAYTIVSSFEYPLYLILGLVIGLAAVGFIKLLYAIDKISENG
;
A
#
# COMPACT_ATOMS: atom_id res chain seq x y z
N MET A 1 -28.97 -2.05 -45.20
CA MET A 1 -28.75 -2.41 -43.79
C MET A 1 -27.29 -2.41 -43.31
N SER A 2 -26.27 -2.23 -44.17
CA SER A 2 -24.84 -2.28 -43.78
C SER A 2 -24.21 -0.94 -43.29
N GLY A 3 -24.75 0.20 -43.68
CA GLY A 3 -24.18 1.50 -43.34
C GLY A 3 -24.52 2.02 -41.93
N GLU A 4 -25.71 1.73 -41.43
CA GLU A 4 -26.21 2.17 -40.12
C GLU A 4 -25.51 1.44 -38.98
N ASN A 5 -25.23 0.16 -39.20
CA ASN A 5 -24.48 -0.67 -38.21
C ASN A 5 -23.00 -0.22 -38.09
N ARG A 6 -22.34 0.22 -39.17
CA ARG A 6 -20.98 0.77 -39.14
C ARG A 6 -20.88 2.08 -38.35
N ASN A 7 -21.83 3.00 -38.55
CA ASN A 7 -21.85 4.29 -37.84
C ASN A 7 -22.09 4.08 -36.33
N THR A 8 -22.94 3.16 -35.96
CA THR A 8 -23.21 2.83 -34.54
C THR A 8 -21.99 2.21 -33.88
N THR A 9 -21.31 1.28 -34.55
CA THR A 9 -20.08 0.64 -34.04
C THR A 9 -18.94 1.66 -33.88
N GLN A 10 -18.76 2.58 -34.82
CA GLN A 10 -17.75 3.64 -34.73
C GLN A 10 -18.04 4.64 -33.61
N ARG A 11 -19.30 4.99 -33.36
CA ARG A 11 -19.70 5.85 -32.24
C ARG A 11 -19.44 5.18 -30.91
N ILE A 12 -19.77 3.88 -30.74
CA ILE A 12 -19.52 3.10 -29.53
C ILE A 12 -18.01 3.01 -29.27
N GLN A 13 -17.19 2.70 -30.29
CA GLN A 13 -15.73 2.66 -30.16
C GLN A 13 -15.15 4.02 -29.76
N LYS A 14 -15.66 5.13 -30.30
CA LYS A 14 -15.20 6.48 -29.95
C LYS A 14 -15.53 6.84 -28.51
N ILE A 15 -16.72 6.44 -28.02
CA ILE A 15 -17.13 6.63 -26.61
C ILE A 15 -16.26 5.79 -25.69
N LEU A 16 -16.09 4.49 -25.97
CA LEU A 16 -15.24 3.58 -25.18
C LEU A 16 -13.79 4.06 -25.12
N ASN A 17 -13.24 4.54 -26.25
CA ASN A 17 -11.88 5.08 -26.29
C ASN A 17 -11.76 6.38 -25.46
N SER A 18 -12.79 7.23 -25.43
CA SER A 18 -12.78 8.46 -24.63
C SER A 18 -12.86 8.16 -23.12
N GLU A 19 -13.63 7.18 -22.70
CA GLU A 19 -13.72 6.74 -21.29
C GLU A 19 -12.41 6.10 -20.83
N MET A 20 -11.82 5.21 -21.62
CA MET A 20 -10.53 4.61 -21.34
C MET A 20 -9.40 5.64 -21.27
N LEU A 21 -9.40 6.63 -22.15
CA LEU A 21 -8.43 7.72 -22.12
C LEU A 21 -8.56 8.55 -20.84
N LYS A 22 -9.78 8.91 -20.45
CA LYS A 22 -10.07 9.62 -19.20
C LYS A 22 -9.56 8.82 -18.00
N LEU A 23 -9.84 7.51 -17.95
CA LEU A 23 -9.43 6.63 -16.87
C LEU A 23 -7.90 6.52 -16.78
N ASN A 24 -7.20 6.41 -17.91
CA ASN A 24 -5.74 6.36 -17.96
C ASN A 24 -5.09 7.69 -17.52
N ILE A 25 -5.67 8.83 -17.87
CA ILE A 25 -5.21 10.14 -17.39
C ILE A 25 -5.38 10.24 -15.86
N LEU A 26 -6.54 9.83 -15.34
CA LEU A 26 -6.78 9.83 -13.90
C LEU A 26 -5.87 8.83 -13.17
N ALA A 27 -5.58 7.68 -13.77
CA ALA A 27 -4.60 6.72 -13.23
C ALA A 27 -3.18 7.29 -13.20
N SER A 28 -2.75 8.03 -14.25
CA SER A 28 -1.47 8.76 -14.24
C SER A 28 -1.39 9.77 -13.11
N VAL A 29 -2.44 10.58 -12.94
CA VAL A 29 -2.55 11.55 -11.84
C VAL A 29 -2.50 10.83 -10.49
N THR A 30 -3.22 9.72 -10.36
CA THR A 30 -3.19 8.89 -9.15
C THR A 30 -1.77 8.39 -8.86
N GLY A 31 -1.07 7.85 -9.86
CA GLY A 31 0.30 7.37 -9.72
C GLY A 31 1.26 8.46 -9.24
N LEU A 32 1.19 9.64 -9.86
CA LEU A 32 2.02 10.80 -9.49
C LEU A 32 1.78 11.23 -8.04
N PHE A 33 0.53 11.48 -7.65
CA PHE A 33 0.23 11.96 -6.30
C PHE A 33 0.47 10.89 -5.22
N VAL A 34 0.15 9.64 -5.50
CA VAL A 34 0.38 8.54 -4.55
C VAL A 34 1.88 8.33 -4.33
N ALA A 35 2.72 8.46 -5.36
CA ALA A 35 4.17 8.38 -5.18
C ALA A 35 4.69 9.49 -4.24
N ILE A 36 4.25 10.72 -4.43
CA ILE A 36 4.61 11.85 -3.54
C ILE A 36 4.13 11.59 -2.11
N LEU A 37 2.87 11.18 -1.94
CA LEU A 37 2.30 10.90 -0.61
C LEU A 37 3.03 9.75 0.09
N THR A 38 3.39 8.70 -0.65
CA THR A 38 4.14 7.57 -0.11
C THR A 38 5.54 7.99 0.31
N TRP A 39 6.23 8.80 -0.50
CA TRP A 39 7.52 9.33 -0.15
C TRP A 39 7.44 10.21 1.11
N ILE A 40 6.48 11.14 1.19
CA ILE A 40 6.25 11.96 2.40
C ILE A 40 6.01 11.08 3.64
N PHE A 41 5.26 9.99 3.51
CA PHE A 41 5.03 9.07 4.63
C PHE A 41 6.33 8.38 5.08
N LEU A 42 7.21 8.00 4.16
CA LEU A 42 8.50 7.39 4.49
C LEU A 42 9.42 8.41 5.17
N GLU A 43 9.53 9.61 4.62
CA GLU A 43 10.29 10.72 5.24
C GLU A 43 9.76 11.10 6.63
N LEU A 44 8.45 11.02 6.84
CA LEU A 44 7.85 11.26 8.14
C LEU A 44 8.30 10.20 9.17
N ILE A 45 8.40 8.94 8.78
CA ILE A 45 8.92 7.88 9.63
C ILE A 45 10.39 8.18 9.99
N ASP A 46 11.22 8.49 8.98
CA ASP A 46 12.64 8.77 9.18
C ASP A 46 12.86 10.02 10.03
N LEU A 47 12.03 11.05 9.85
CA LEU A 47 12.04 12.25 10.71
C LEU A 47 11.74 11.88 12.18
N ILE A 48 10.75 11.02 12.42
CA ILE A 48 10.39 10.59 13.79
C ILE A 48 11.53 9.78 14.40
N ILE A 49 12.17 8.89 13.63
CA ILE A 49 13.36 8.13 14.07
C ILE A 49 14.46 9.11 14.48
N ASN A 50 14.84 10.02 13.59
CA ASN A 50 15.90 10.99 13.84
C ASN A 50 15.65 11.86 15.08
N VAL A 51 14.41 12.28 15.31
CA VAL A 51 14.04 13.08 16.48
C VAL A 51 14.06 12.26 17.76
N LEU A 52 13.55 11.04 17.75
CA LEU A 52 13.41 10.21 18.96
C LEU A 52 14.72 9.53 19.35
N TYR A 53 15.59 9.21 18.39
CA TYR A 53 16.88 8.54 18.61
C TYR A 53 18.09 9.48 18.47
N LEU A 54 17.86 10.80 18.56
CA LEU A 54 18.89 11.86 18.58
C LEU A 54 19.85 11.83 17.38
N GLY A 55 19.33 11.50 16.19
CA GLY A 55 20.11 11.38 14.97
C GLY A 55 20.76 10.01 14.76
N GLY A 56 20.56 9.06 15.69
CA GLY A 56 20.95 7.66 15.54
C GLY A 56 19.86 6.80 14.91
N ASP A 57 20.03 5.50 14.97
CA ASP A 57 19.06 4.49 14.52
C ASP A 57 18.55 3.68 15.74
N TYR A 58 17.60 2.76 15.54
CA TYR A 58 17.04 1.89 16.59
C TYR A 58 18.09 1.11 17.34
N LEU A 59 19.18 0.71 16.69
CA LEU A 59 20.25 -0.12 17.24
C LEU A 59 21.52 0.65 17.56
N ASP A 60 21.78 1.73 16.84
CA ASP A 60 22.97 2.57 16.99
C ASP A 60 22.55 3.98 17.42
N ASN A 61 22.41 4.16 18.74
CA ASN A 61 22.01 5.43 19.36
C ASN A 61 22.68 5.62 20.72
N ASP A 62 22.83 6.86 21.12
CA ASP A 62 23.47 7.27 22.39
C ASP A 62 22.57 7.11 23.63
N LEU A 63 21.32 6.64 23.46
CA LEU A 63 20.31 6.55 24.53
C LEU A 63 20.48 5.34 25.43
N GLY A 64 21.22 4.31 24.99
CA GLY A 64 21.41 3.08 25.74
C GLY A 64 20.09 2.42 26.15
N TYR A 65 19.94 2.05 27.43
CA TYR A 65 18.72 1.37 27.94
C TYR A 65 17.44 2.23 27.86
N TRP A 66 17.53 3.56 27.76
CA TRP A 66 16.38 4.45 27.62
C TRP A 66 15.66 4.28 26.30
N ALA A 67 16.34 3.79 25.26
CA ALA A 67 15.74 3.47 23.96
C ALA A 67 14.57 2.48 24.06
N ILE A 68 14.57 1.60 25.07
CA ILE A 68 13.49 0.62 25.30
C ILE A 68 12.15 1.29 25.66
N LEU A 69 12.16 2.49 26.22
CA LEU A 69 10.93 3.20 26.60
C LEU A 69 10.27 3.92 25.40
N ILE A 70 11.04 4.24 24.36
CA ILE A 70 10.56 5.00 23.20
C ILE A 70 9.40 4.30 22.49
N PRO A 71 9.46 3.00 22.15
CA PRO A 71 8.32 2.29 21.59
C PRO A 71 7.08 2.35 22.48
N GLY A 72 7.25 2.16 23.80
CA GLY A 72 6.13 2.24 24.74
C GLY A 72 5.38 3.57 24.69
N ILE A 73 6.12 4.69 24.69
CA ILE A 73 5.55 6.04 24.57
C ILE A 73 4.92 6.24 23.19
N GLY A 74 5.61 5.83 22.13
CA GLY A 74 5.09 5.92 20.76
C GLY A 74 3.80 5.13 20.57
N GLY A 75 3.70 3.94 21.15
CA GLY A 75 2.49 3.12 21.13
C GLY A 75 1.31 3.78 21.85
N LEU A 76 1.56 4.43 23.00
CA LEU A 76 0.54 5.20 23.72
C LEU A 76 0.04 6.38 22.87
N ILE A 77 0.95 7.14 22.26
CA ILE A 77 0.60 8.25 21.36
C ILE A 77 -0.22 7.76 20.17
N ALA A 78 0.21 6.69 19.51
CA ALA A 78 -0.51 6.08 18.40
C ALA A 78 -1.91 5.59 18.81
N GLY A 79 -2.03 4.99 20.00
CA GLY A 79 -3.32 4.59 20.59
C GLY A 79 -4.26 5.78 20.80
N ILE A 80 -3.75 6.91 21.30
CA ILE A 80 -4.50 8.16 21.47
C ILE A 80 -4.96 8.69 20.09
N ILE A 81 -4.07 8.71 19.09
CA ILE A 81 -4.39 9.15 17.73
C ILE A 81 -5.54 8.29 17.14
N ILE A 82 -5.48 6.97 17.29
CA ILE A 82 -6.52 6.05 16.83
C ILE A 82 -7.83 6.28 17.58
N LYS A 83 -7.79 6.43 18.90
CA LYS A 83 -8.96 6.63 19.76
C LYS A 83 -9.76 7.88 19.39
N TYR A 84 -9.08 8.99 19.16
CA TYR A 84 -9.72 10.28 18.88
C TYR A 84 -9.85 10.58 17.37
N GLY A 85 -9.11 9.87 16.51
CA GLY A 85 -9.10 10.06 15.06
C GLY A 85 -10.32 9.43 14.38
N SER A 86 -10.27 8.14 14.11
CA SER A 86 -11.35 7.41 13.43
C SER A 86 -11.52 6.02 14.01
N LYS A 87 -12.76 5.65 14.34
CA LYS A 87 -13.09 4.33 14.92
C LYS A 87 -12.67 3.15 14.03
N GLY A 88 -12.69 3.33 12.69
CA GLY A 88 -12.24 2.32 11.73
C GLY A 88 -10.72 2.16 11.60
N ALA A 89 -9.92 3.02 12.25
CA ALA A 89 -8.46 2.98 12.15
C ALA A 89 -7.81 1.83 12.96
N ARG A 90 -8.57 1.08 13.76
CA ARG A 90 -8.07 -0.07 14.54
C ARG A 90 -7.72 -1.29 13.68
N GLY A 91 -8.40 -1.50 12.55
CA GLY A 91 -8.18 -2.65 11.67
C GLY A 91 -6.90 -2.57 10.81
N HIS A 92 -6.61 -3.64 10.08
CA HIS A 92 -5.52 -3.72 9.11
C HIS A 92 -5.86 -2.91 7.84
N GLY A 93 -4.90 -2.18 7.24
CA GLY A 93 -5.14 -1.29 6.11
C GLY A 93 -5.63 -2.00 4.84
N VAL A 94 -4.99 -3.11 4.46
CA VAL A 94 -5.32 -3.85 3.22
C VAL A 94 -6.72 -4.48 3.27
N PRO A 95 -7.14 -5.20 4.33
CA PRO A 95 -8.50 -5.73 4.45
C PRO A 95 -9.59 -4.67 4.37
N VAL A 96 -9.38 -3.48 4.94
CA VAL A 96 -10.34 -2.37 4.84
C VAL A 96 -10.51 -1.92 3.39
N VAL A 97 -9.44 -1.91 2.59
CA VAL A 97 -9.52 -1.57 1.17
C VAL A 97 -10.25 -2.68 0.40
N MET A 98 -9.95 -3.95 0.68
CA MET A 98 -10.64 -5.09 0.07
C MET A 98 -12.15 -5.07 0.35
N GLU A 99 -12.54 -4.79 1.60
CA GLU A 99 -13.94 -4.63 2.00
C GLU A 99 -14.63 -3.49 1.25
N ALA A 100 -13.97 -2.32 1.18
CA ALA A 100 -14.51 -1.16 0.47
C ALA A 100 -14.74 -1.44 -1.01
N VAL A 101 -13.83 -2.16 -1.65
CA VAL A 101 -13.92 -2.56 -3.06
C VAL A 101 -15.01 -3.61 -3.27
N ALA A 102 -15.17 -4.58 -2.35
CA ALA A 102 -16.09 -5.69 -2.50
C ALA A 102 -17.55 -5.31 -2.20
N ILE A 103 -17.80 -4.56 -1.13
CA ILE A 103 -19.16 -4.33 -0.61
C ILE A 103 -19.54 -2.87 -0.37
N ASN A 104 -18.59 -1.94 -0.26
CA ASN A 104 -18.85 -0.55 0.10
C ASN A 104 -18.80 0.42 -1.09
N GLN A 105 -19.21 -0.01 -2.28
CA GLN A 105 -19.24 0.82 -3.49
C GLN A 105 -17.93 1.59 -3.77
N SER A 106 -16.80 1.02 -3.37
CA SER A 106 -15.46 1.64 -3.54
C SER A 106 -15.30 2.98 -2.81
N LYS A 107 -16.02 3.20 -1.69
CA LYS A 107 -15.93 4.42 -0.88
C LYS A 107 -15.02 4.22 0.32
N LEU A 108 -13.99 5.05 0.41
CA LEU A 108 -13.04 5.09 1.52
C LEU A 108 -13.03 6.48 2.16
N GLY A 109 -12.96 6.55 3.47
CA GLY A 109 -12.98 7.82 4.19
C GLY A 109 -11.60 8.43 4.36
N THR A 110 -11.39 9.65 3.89
CA THR A 110 -10.11 10.40 4.00
C THR A 110 -9.66 10.54 5.46
N ARG A 111 -10.58 10.78 6.40
CA ARG A 111 -10.25 10.87 7.83
C ARG A 111 -9.68 9.56 8.37
N LEU A 112 -10.20 8.41 7.92
CA LEU A 112 -9.69 7.10 8.28
C LEU A 112 -8.24 6.93 7.82
N ALA A 113 -7.95 7.24 6.55
CA ALA A 113 -6.61 7.14 5.98
C ALA A 113 -5.61 8.06 6.71
N LEU A 114 -5.95 9.31 6.93
CA LEU A 114 -5.09 10.27 7.64
C LEU A 114 -4.79 9.81 9.08
N THR A 115 -5.81 9.38 9.83
CA THR A 115 -5.61 8.83 11.18
C THR A 115 -4.64 7.64 11.15
N LYS A 116 -4.82 6.73 10.18
CA LYS A 116 -4.00 5.53 10.06
C LYS A 116 -2.55 5.85 9.71
N ILE A 117 -2.33 6.81 8.80
CA ILE A 117 -0.98 7.24 8.39
C ILE A 117 -0.22 7.82 9.57
N VAL A 118 -0.83 8.77 10.30
CA VAL A 118 -0.17 9.44 11.43
C VAL A 118 0.10 8.45 12.56
N ALA A 119 -0.86 7.60 12.90
CA ALA A 119 -0.67 6.57 13.92
C ALA A 119 0.41 5.55 13.52
N ALA A 120 0.44 5.12 12.26
CA ALA A 120 1.43 4.18 11.76
C ALA A 120 2.84 4.80 11.70
N ALA A 121 2.97 6.05 11.23
CA ALA A 121 4.25 6.76 11.23
C ALA A 121 4.80 6.91 12.66
N THR A 122 3.94 7.27 13.61
CA THR A 122 4.31 7.38 15.03
C THR A 122 4.74 6.03 15.60
N SER A 123 4.00 4.95 15.33
CA SER A 123 4.35 3.62 15.83
C SER A 123 5.66 3.12 15.21
N ILE A 124 5.78 3.14 13.88
CA ILE A 124 6.96 2.65 13.17
C ILE A 124 8.18 3.50 13.55
N GLY A 125 8.06 4.83 13.49
CA GLY A 125 9.14 5.74 13.83
C GLY A 125 9.61 5.66 15.27
N SER A 126 8.76 5.21 16.20
CA SER A 126 9.14 4.94 17.59
C SER A 126 9.75 3.55 17.84
N GLY A 127 9.93 2.72 16.80
CA GLY A 127 10.62 1.44 16.91
C GLY A 127 9.72 0.21 17.00
N PHE A 128 8.41 0.33 16.74
CA PHE A 128 7.57 -0.85 16.60
C PHE A 128 7.91 -1.63 15.32
N SER A 129 8.05 -2.94 15.45
CA SER A 129 8.23 -3.85 14.31
C SER A 129 6.91 -4.03 13.53
N LEU A 130 6.50 -2.98 12.82
CA LEU A 130 5.28 -2.92 12.02
C LEU A 130 5.58 -2.69 10.55
N GLY A 131 4.77 -3.31 9.68
CA GLY A 131 4.88 -3.13 8.23
C GLY A 131 4.24 -1.82 7.75
N ARG A 132 4.94 -1.14 6.84
CA ARG A 132 4.47 0.11 6.19
C ARG A 132 3.44 -0.11 5.08
N VAL A 133 3.26 -1.34 4.61
CA VAL A 133 2.37 -1.67 3.47
C VAL A 133 0.91 -1.29 3.74
N GLY A 134 0.37 -1.68 4.89
CA GLY A 134 -1.04 -1.42 5.23
C GLY A 134 -1.43 0.06 5.18
N PRO A 135 -0.72 0.95 5.88
CA PRO A 135 -0.99 2.39 5.85
C PRO A 135 -0.85 3.00 4.46
N VAL A 136 0.19 2.64 3.71
CA VAL A 136 0.45 3.18 2.36
C VAL A 136 -0.63 2.76 1.37
N VAL A 137 -1.04 1.48 1.40
CA VAL A 137 -2.13 0.95 0.56
C VAL A 137 -3.46 1.64 0.88
N LEU A 138 -3.80 1.81 2.17
CA LEU A 138 -5.03 2.48 2.55
C LEU A 138 -5.05 3.95 2.11
N MET A 139 -3.94 4.67 2.27
CA MET A 139 -3.79 6.05 1.81
C MET A 139 -4.02 6.18 0.30
N ALA A 140 -3.33 5.34 -0.46
CA ALA A 140 -3.39 5.34 -1.91
C ALA A 140 -4.77 4.95 -2.45
N ALA A 141 -5.37 3.92 -1.86
CA ALA A 141 -6.72 3.49 -2.17
C ALA A 141 -7.75 4.60 -1.88
N THR A 142 -7.60 5.31 -0.75
CA THR A 142 -8.46 6.44 -0.41
C THR A 142 -8.30 7.58 -1.41
N PHE A 143 -7.07 7.90 -1.82
CA PHE A 143 -6.85 8.91 -2.86
C PHE A 143 -7.52 8.52 -4.18
N GLY A 144 -7.36 7.27 -4.64
CA GLY A 144 -8.03 6.76 -5.85
C GLY A 144 -9.56 6.80 -5.73
N SER A 145 -10.11 6.45 -4.56
CA SER A 145 -11.54 6.53 -4.26
C SER A 145 -12.06 7.97 -4.33
N ASP A 146 -11.39 8.92 -3.67
CA ASP A 146 -11.77 10.33 -3.66
C ASP A 146 -11.71 10.95 -5.06
N LEU A 147 -10.64 10.64 -5.82
CA LEU A 147 -10.49 11.13 -7.19
C LEU A 147 -11.60 10.58 -8.10
N GLY A 148 -11.92 9.28 -7.99
CA GLY A 148 -13.00 8.65 -8.75
C GLY A 148 -14.36 9.28 -8.45
N GLN A 149 -14.68 9.52 -7.16
CA GLN A 149 -15.90 10.17 -6.74
C GLN A 149 -16.00 11.63 -7.25
N ARG A 150 -14.92 12.40 -7.14
CA ARG A 150 -14.88 13.80 -7.65
C ARG A 150 -14.99 13.87 -9.17
N ALA A 151 -14.40 12.91 -9.88
CA ALA A 151 -14.51 12.79 -11.33
C ALA A 151 -15.86 12.21 -11.78
N LYS A 152 -16.77 11.87 -10.85
CA LYS A 152 -18.09 11.25 -11.09
C LYS A 152 -17.98 9.98 -11.93
N LEU A 153 -17.00 9.15 -11.63
CA LEU A 153 -16.82 7.85 -12.28
C LEU A 153 -17.83 6.83 -11.75
N SER A 154 -18.07 5.79 -12.55
CA SER A 154 -18.82 4.62 -12.10
C SER A 154 -18.11 3.92 -10.95
N VAL A 155 -18.82 3.06 -10.22
CA VAL A 155 -18.25 2.24 -9.13
C VAL A 155 -17.09 1.38 -9.64
N GLU A 156 -17.26 0.79 -10.83
CA GLU A 156 -16.22 -0.05 -11.46
C GLU A 156 -14.97 0.75 -11.84
N GLU A 157 -15.11 1.93 -12.41
CA GLU A 157 -13.98 2.80 -12.74
C GLU A 157 -13.28 3.33 -11.48
N THR A 158 -14.05 3.65 -10.44
CA THR A 158 -13.48 4.05 -9.13
C THR A 158 -12.70 2.89 -8.51
N ARG A 159 -13.20 1.66 -8.61
CA ARG A 159 -12.51 0.45 -8.21
C ARG A 159 -11.17 0.29 -8.91
N ILE A 160 -11.11 0.54 -10.23
CA ILE A 160 -9.86 0.51 -11.00
C ILE A 160 -8.88 1.58 -10.51
N LEU A 161 -9.35 2.80 -10.17
CA LEU A 161 -8.49 3.86 -9.62
C LEU A 161 -7.97 3.52 -8.21
N ILE A 162 -8.75 2.84 -7.38
CA ILE A 162 -8.28 2.28 -6.10
C ILE A 162 -7.15 1.29 -6.34
N GLY A 163 -7.32 0.37 -7.30
CA GLY A 163 -6.28 -0.56 -7.71
C GLY A 163 -5.03 0.15 -8.25
N ALA A 164 -5.21 1.16 -9.10
CA ALA A 164 -4.12 1.95 -9.67
C ALA A 164 -3.34 2.70 -8.57
N GLY A 165 -4.03 3.28 -7.58
CA GLY A 165 -3.40 3.90 -6.41
C GLY A 165 -2.63 2.87 -5.59
N THR A 166 -3.23 1.72 -5.30
CA THR A 166 -2.56 0.64 -4.57
C THR A 166 -1.30 0.15 -5.29
N ALA A 167 -1.38 -0.05 -6.62
CA ALA A 167 -0.23 -0.45 -7.43
C ALA A 167 0.89 0.58 -7.37
N ALA A 168 0.56 1.87 -7.48
CA ALA A 168 1.51 2.98 -7.35
C ALA A 168 2.18 3.01 -5.97
N ALA A 169 1.42 2.79 -4.90
CA ALA A 169 1.91 2.78 -3.53
C ALA A 169 2.94 1.68 -3.29
N ILE A 170 2.64 0.45 -3.70
CA ILE A 170 3.58 -0.68 -3.62
C ILE A 170 4.81 -0.43 -4.49
N THR A 171 4.60 0.09 -5.70
CA THR A 171 5.69 0.48 -6.61
C THR A 171 6.66 1.45 -5.94
N THR A 172 6.14 2.51 -5.32
CA THR A 172 6.96 3.54 -4.66
C THR A 172 7.65 3.00 -3.42
N ALA A 173 6.93 2.23 -2.58
CA ALA A 173 7.47 1.73 -1.32
C ALA A 173 8.57 0.67 -1.51
N PHE A 174 8.58 -0.06 -2.63
CA PHE A 174 9.51 -1.17 -2.87
C PHE A 174 10.34 -1.04 -4.15
N ASN A 175 10.15 0.02 -4.94
CA ASN A 175 10.72 0.19 -6.28
C ASN A 175 10.43 -1.03 -7.19
N ALA A 176 9.21 -1.59 -7.09
CA ALA A 176 8.80 -2.82 -7.74
C ALA A 176 7.51 -2.64 -8.57
N PRO A 177 7.59 -2.05 -9.79
CA PRO A 177 6.39 -1.71 -10.58
C PRO A 177 5.55 -2.92 -10.96
N LEU A 178 6.16 -4.02 -11.39
CA LEU A 178 5.43 -5.25 -11.73
C LEU A 178 4.80 -5.89 -10.48
N GLY A 179 5.51 -5.90 -9.35
CA GLY A 179 4.99 -6.36 -8.07
C GLY A 179 3.77 -5.55 -7.63
N GLY A 180 3.80 -4.23 -7.81
CA GLY A 180 2.68 -3.35 -7.52
C GLY A 180 1.43 -3.65 -8.35
N VAL A 181 1.58 -3.86 -9.66
CA VAL A 181 0.47 -4.23 -10.55
C VAL A 181 -0.14 -5.57 -10.15
N ILE A 182 0.69 -6.60 -9.97
CA ILE A 182 0.24 -7.95 -9.60
C ILE A 182 -0.48 -7.91 -8.23
N PHE A 183 0.11 -7.25 -7.24
CA PHE A 183 -0.48 -7.09 -5.91
C PHE A 183 -1.89 -6.47 -5.98
N ALA A 184 -2.04 -5.38 -6.75
CA ALA A 184 -3.32 -4.70 -6.87
C ALA A 184 -4.38 -5.55 -7.61
N MET A 185 -3.97 -6.28 -8.64
CA MET A 185 -4.87 -7.16 -9.39
C MET A 185 -5.32 -8.37 -8.56
N GLU A 186 -4.42 -8.98 -7.83
CA GLU A 186 -4.68 -10.21 -7.07
C GLU A 186 -5.46 -9.91 -5.77
N LEU A 187 -4.97 -8.96 -4.97
CA LEU A 187 -5.51 -8.73 -3.63
C LEU A 187 -6.63 -7.69 -3.59
N ILE A 188 -6.56 -6.63 -4.39
CA ILE A 188 -7.53 -5.54 -4.31
C ILE A 188 -8.68 -5.72 -5.29
N LEU A 189 -8.36 -5.98 -6.56
CA LEU A 189 -9.38 -6.13 -7.61
C LEU A 189 -9.94 -7.55 -7.67
N SER A 190 -9.15 -8.55 -7.26
CA SER A 190 -9.48 -9.98 -7.36
C SER A 190 -9.88 -10.39 -8.78
N GLU A 191 -9.31 -9.74 -9.80
CA GLU A 191 -9.60 -9.97 -11.21
C GLU A 191 -8.40 -9.63 -12.10
N MET A 192 -8.28 -10.35 -13.24
CA MET A 192 -7.24 -10.12 -14.23
C MET A 192 -7.85 -9.71 -15.58
N ARG A 193 -8.55 -8.56 -15.61
CA ARG A 193 -9.13 -8.02 -16.83
C ARG A 193 -8.19 -7.01 -17.49
N THR A 194 -8.09 -7.05 -18.82
CA THR A 194 -7.28 -6.10 -19.61
C THR A 194 -7.70 -4.65 -19.38
N ARG A 195 -8.99 -4.40 -19.13
CA ARG A 195 -9.52 -3.04 -18.85
C ARG A 195 -8.93 -2.46 -17.57
N SER A 196 -8.69 -3.27 -16.55
CA SER A 196 -8.08 -2.85 -15.29
C SER A 196 -6.56 -2.77 -15.38
N PHE A 197 -5.93 -3.65 -16.16
CA PHE A 197 -4.48 -3.77 -16.27
C PHE A 197 -3.80 -2.49 -16.80
N ILE A 198 -4.31 -1.89 -17.89
CA ILE A 198 -3.68 -0.72 -18.52
C ILE A 198 -3.61 0.48 -17.57
N PRO A 199 -4.70 0.91 -16.89
CA PRO A 199 -4.63 1.98 -15.90
C PRO A 199 -3.65 1.71 -14.75
N LEU A 200 -3.56 0.47 -14.28
CA LEU A 200 -2.61 0.10 -13.22
C LEU A 200 -1.16 0.28 -13.69
N VAL A 201 -0.84 -0.23 -14.89
CA VAL A 201 0.51 -0.07 -15.49
C VAL A 201 0.85 1.40 -15.68
N VAL A 202 -0.07 2.20 -16.21
CA VAL A 202 0.14 3.63 -16.41
C VAL A 202 0.42 4.33 -15.07
N SER A 203 -0.34 4.00 -14.03
CA SER A 203 -0.14 4.53 -12.68
C SER A 203 1.21 4.15 -12.09
N THR A 204 1.64 2.88 -12.23
CA THR A 204 2.94 2.42 -11.73
C THR A 204 4.12 3.02 -12.47
N VAL A 205 4.01 3.23 -13.78
CA VAL A 205 5.05 3.92 -14.57
C VAL A 205 5.24 5.35 -14.08
N MET A 206 4.14 6.09 -13.90
CA MET A 206 4.20 7.44 -13.35
C MET A 206 4.77 7.45 -11.92
N ALA A 207 4.33 6.52 -11.08
CA ALA A 207 4.84 6.40 -9.72
C ALA A 207 6.34 6.06 -9.69
N THR A 208 6.81 5.18 -10.57
CA THR A 208 8.23 4.85 -10.71
C THR A 208 9.06 6.07 -11.10
N ALA A 209 8.59 6.84 -12.09
CA ALA A 209 9.28 8.03 -12.54
C ALA A 209 9.45 9.06 -11.40
N VAL A 210 8.39 9.28 -10.61
CA VAL A 210 8.42 10.18 -9.46
C VAL A 210 9.29 9.62 -8.34
N ALA A 211 9.10 8.37 -7.95
CA ALA A 211 9.86 7.73 -6.87
C ALA A 211 11.37 7.78 -7.14
N ARG A 212 11.79 7.42 -8.36
CA ARG A 212 13.20 7.47 -8.74
C ARG A 212 13.79 8.88 -8.77
N SER A 213 12.99 9.88 -9.11
CA SER A 213 13.45 11.27 -9.09
C SER A 213 13.63 11.83 -7.67
N MET A 214 12.93 11.28 -6.67
CA MET A 214 12.95 11.74 -5.28
C MET A 214 13.88 10.90 -4.39
N ALA A 215 13.82 9.57 -4.52
CA ALA A 215 14.54 8.62 -3.66
C ALA A 215 15.69 7.88 -4.37
N GLY A 216 15.91 8.12 -5.67
CA GLY A 216 16.90 7.40 -6.46
C GLY A 216 16.39 6.03 -6.96
N ASP A 217 17.25 5.30 -7.66
CA ASP A 217 16.92 4.02 -8.34
C ASP A 217 17.31 2.78 -7.51
N LEU A 218 17.45 2.92 -6.21
CA LEU A 218 17.79 1.80 -5.34
C LEU A 218 16.55 0.94 -5.05
N ALA A 219 16.72 -0.37 -5.10
CA ALA A 219 15.69 -1.30 -4.63
C ALA A 219 15.55 -1.19 -3.10
N ALA A 220 14.37 -1.48 -2.57
CA ALA A 220 14.11 -1.42 -1.12
C ALA A 220 15.04 -2.31 -0.27
N PHE A 221 15.70 -3.28 -0.91
CA PHE A 221 16.65 -4.23 -0.30
C PHE A 221 17.98 -4.22 -1.07
N SER A 222 18.54 -3.05 -1.35
CA SER A 222 19.80 -2.88 -2.11
C SER A 222 21.04 -3.33 -1.35
N ASP A 223 21.01 -3.31 -0.02
CA ASP A 223 22.16 -3.59 0.83
C ASP A 223 22.36 -5.08 1.16
N LEU A 224 21.57 -5.95 0.52
CA LEU A 224 21.75 -7.39 0.67
C LEU A 224 23.01 -7.86 -0.07
N PRO A 225 23.84 -8.69 0.57
CA PRO A 225 25.00 -9.28 -0.10
C PRO A 225 24.55 -10.08 -1.33
N ALA A 226 25.34 -10.01 -2.40
CA ALA A 226 25.07 -10.79 -3.60
C ALA A 226 25.06 -12.28 -3.23
N TYR A 227 23.91 -12.92 -3.38
CA TYR A 227 23.73 -14.33 -3.11
C TYR A 227 23.78 -15.13 -4.40
N THR A 228 24.61 -16.19 -4.40
CA THR A 228 24.69 -17.15 -5.50
C THR A 228 24.46 -18.56 -4.96
N ILE A 229 23.67 -19.35 -5.68
CA ILE A 229 23.49 -20.77 -5.34
C ILE A 229 24.80 -21.50 -5.60
N VAL A 230 25.40 -22.01 -4.55
CA VAL A 230 26.69 -22.70 -4.59
C VAL A 230 26.51 -24.19 -4.82
N SER A 231 25.41 -24.80 -4.37
CA SER A 231 25.16 -26.22 -4.42
C SER A 231 23.72 -26.59 -4.72
N SER A 232 23.50 -27.65 -5.51
CA SER A 232 22.16 -28.20 -5.76
C SER A 232 21.46 -28.72 -4.51
N PHE A 233 22.17 -28.97 -3.40
CA PHE A 233 21.60 -29.34 -2.12
C PHE A 233 20.86 -28.17 -1.42
N GLU A 234 21.02 -26.95 -1.90
CA GLU A 234 20.28 -25.78 -1.36
C GLU A 234 18.78 -25.86 -1.68
N TYR A 235 18.38 -26.42 -2.83
CA TYR A 235 16.98 -26.53 -3.20
C TYR A 235 16.13 -27.34 -2.20
N PRO A 236 16.54 -28.55 -1.77
CA PRO A 236 15.86 -29.27 -0.70
C PRO A 236 15.82 -28.50 0.64
N LEU A 237 16.88 -27.77 0.96
CA LEU A 237 16.92 -26.95 2.19
C LEU A 237 15.92 -25.81 2.12
N TYR A 238 15.74 -25.15 0.95
CA TYR A 238 14.71 -24.13 0.77
C TYR A 238 13.29 -24.69 0.93
N LEU A 239 13.05 -25.94 0.46
CA LEU A 239 11.77 -26.61 0.68
C LEU A 239 11.47 -26.79 2.17
N ILE A 240 12.45 -27.31 2.92
CA ILE A 240 12.34 -27.49 4.39
C ILE A 240 12.15 -26.16 5.08
N LEU A 241 12.93 -25.15 4.71
CA LEU A 241 12.80 -23.79 5.24
C LEU A 241 11.40 -23.23 4.99
N GLY A 242 10.87 -23.39 3.77
CA GLY A 242 9.51 -22.96 3.44
C GLY A 242 8.43 -23.63 4.29
N LEU A 243 8.56 -24.93 4.57
CA LEU A 243 7.65 -25.65 5.47
C LEU A 243 7.72 -25.12 6.91
N VAL A 244 8.92 -24.90 7.43
CA VAL A 244 9.15 -24.38 8.79
C VAL A 244 8.56 -22.97 8.91
N ILE A 245 8.86 -22.10 7.95
CA ILE A 245 8.32 -20.72 7.92
C ILE A 245 6.80 -20.74 7.79
N GLY A 246 6.23 -21.63 6.95
CA GLY A 246 4.79 -21.78 6.81
C GLY A 246 4.11 -22.17 8.14
N LEU A 247 4.67 -23.11 8.88
CA LEU A 247 4.17 -23.46 10.23
C LEU A 247 4.30 -22.30 11.22
N ALA A 248 5.43 -21.60 11.21
CA ALA A 248 5.64 -20.42 12.04
C ALA A 248 4.64 -19.29 11.71
N ALA A 249 4.36 -19.05 10.43
CA ALA A 249 3.37 -18.08 9.99
C ALA A 249 1.96 -18.41 10.49
N VAL A 250 1.55 -19.68 10.41
CA VAL A 250 0.24 -20.12 10.96
C VAL A 250 0.19 -19.90 12.48
N GLY A 251 1.25 -20.20 13.18
CA GLY A 251 1.37 -19.96 14.62
C GLY A 251 1.25 -18.48 14.97
N PHE A 252 1.95 -17.62 14.24
CA PHE A 252 1.93 -16.16 14.39
C PHE A 252 0.53 -15.60 14.15
N ILE A 253 -0.13 -16.00 13.05
CA ILE A 253 -1.49 -15.55 12.71
C ILE A 253 -2.47 -15.93 13.82
N LYS A 254 -2.44 -17.18 14.31
CA LYS A 254 -3.31 -17.63 15.41
C LYS A 254 -3.07 -16.84 16.71
N LEU A 255 -1.82 -16.56 17.04
CA LEU A 255 -1.45 -15.76 18.20
C LEU A 255 -1.96 -14.33 18.08
N LEU A 256 -1.79 -13.71 16.91
CA LEU A 256 -2.25 -12.35 16.64
C LEU A 256 -3.76 -12.23 16.82
N TYR A 257 -4.55 -13.14 16.22
CA TYR A 257 -6.00 -13.14 16.40
C TYR A 257 -6.44 -13.44 17.85
N ALA A 258 -5.70 -14.28 18.58
CA ALA A 258 -5.99 -14.54 19.98
C ALA A 258 -5.79 -13.29 20.85
N ILE A 259 -4.71 -12.54 20.63
CA ILE A 259 -4.42 -11.29 21.33
C ILE A 259 -5.47 -10.22 20.99
N ASP A 260 -5.84 -10.08 19.70
CA ASP A 260 -6.85 -9.12 19.24
C ASP A 260 -8.20 -9.37 19.92
N LYS A 261 -8.64 -10.63 19.98
CA LYS A 261 -9.86 -11.05 20.67
C LYS A 261 -9.83 -10.75 22.20
N ILE A 262 -8.70 -10.90 22.84
CA ILE A 262 -8.54 -10.57 24.27
C ILE A 262 -8.64 -9.05 24.47
N SER A 263 -8.03 -8.28 23.55
CA SER A 263 -8.05 -6.81 23.60
C SER A 263 -9.43 -6.19 23.31
N GLU A 264 -10.29 -6.88 22.54
CA GLU A 264 -11.66 -6.41 22.28
C GLU A 264 -12.61 -6.63 23.46
N ASN A 265 -12.31 -7.63 24.30
CA ASN A 265 -13.16 -8.03 25.45
C ASN A 265 -12.78 -7.33 26.77
N GLY A 266 -11.72 -6.55 26.79
CA GLY A 266 -11.27 -5.73 27.93
C GLY A 266 -11.45 -4.24 27.69
#